data_d7dcba75cc803861b63fac5331f91a68
#
_entry.id   d7dcba75cc803861b63fac5331f91a68
#
_cell.length_a   1.000
_cell.length_b   1.000
_cell.length_c   1.000
_cell.angle_alpha   90.00
_cell.angle_beta   90.00
_cell.angle_gamma   90.00
#
_symmetry.space_group_name_H-M   'P 1'
#
loop_
_entity.id
_entity.type
_entity.pdbx_description
1 polymer ?
#
loop_
_entity_poly.entity_id
_entity_poly.type
_entity_poly.pdbx_seq_one_letter_code
_entity_poly.pdbx_strand_id
1 'polypeptide(L)'
;MRRAIGIGLLMLASGLTPQPAEADILCKWFGRCLYESPGFRIAVVDRETGQPLADVHALAEWVQYGYHGTDGPLMVQDAVSGRDGLLVFPPWGPIRGSTAGLAVGYDPFVSLFKAGYKVSDTNNRGGSLDQRARVHGFGGDGQIYFLESFRGTPEEWVEQLRRAAYPNRPGGTSEQQARQFRDQYLSRMRGVWAERGKVPQQYQKEGQLFWHIERDIKFYEGDGR
;
A
#
# COMPACT_ATOMS: atom_id res chain seq x y z
N MET A 1 -16.67 -56.77 -49.33
CA MET A 1 -16.82 -56.09 -48.07
C MET A 1 -15.45 -55.47 -47.65
N ARG A 2 -15.24 -54.18 -47.91
CA ARG A 2 -13.99 -53.46 -47.54
C ARG A 2 -14.33 -52.49 -46.41
N ARG A 3 -13.76 -52.66 -45.23
CA ARG A 3 -13.87 -51.75 -44.11
C ARG A 3 -12.79 -50.69 -44.22
N ALA A 4 -13.20 -49.42 -44.30
CA ALA A 4 -12.32 -48.26 -44.22
C ALA A 4 -12.10 -47.93 -42.73
N ILE A 5 -10.84 -47.84 -42.29
CA ILE A 5 -10.44 -47.39 -40.98
C ILE A 5 -10.09 -45.92 -41.10
N GLY A 6 -10.92 -45.08 -40.50
CA GLY A 6 -10.65 -43.62 -40.39
C GLY A 6 -9.68 -43.35 -39.24
N ILE A 7 -8.53 -42.82 -39.58
CA ILE A 7 -7.56 -42.32 -38.58
C ILE A 7 -7.95 -40.89 -38.26
N GLY A 8 -8.49 -40.66 -37.04
CA GLY A 8 -8.75 -39.34 -36.52
C GLY A 8 -7.46 -38.69 -36.03
N LEU A 9 -7.07 -37.61 -36.66
CA LEU A 9 -5.94 -36.79 -36.29
C LEU A 9 -6.33 -35.89 -35.11
N LEU A 10 -5.91 -36.25 -33.89
CA LEU A 10 -6.09 -35.41 -32.71
C LEU A 10 -5.07 -34.28 -32.78
N MET A 11 -5.51 -33.07 -33.11
CA MET A 11 -4.71 -31.84 -32.98
C MET A 11 -4.63 -31.48 -31.49
N LEU A 12 -3.53 -31.80 -30.84
CA LEU A 12 -3.16 -31.26 -29.54
C LEU A 12 -2.75 -29.80 -29.69
N ALA A 13 -3.67 -28.88 -29.37
CA ALA A 13 -3.36 -27.48 -29.22
C ALA A 13 -2.51 -27.32 -27.94
N SER A 14 -1.19 -27.36 -28.09
CA SER A 14 -0.26 -26.97 -27.04
C SER A 14 -0.43 -25.47 -26.80
N GLY A 15 -1.15 -25.13 -25.73
CA GLY A 15 -1.20 -23.79 -25.21
C GLY A 15 0.22 -23.35 -24.81
N LEU A 16 0.85 -22.55 -25.65
CA LEU A 16 2.11 -21.85 -25.35
C LEU A 16 1.80 -20.78 -24.29
N THR A 17 1.90 -21.15 -23.01
CA THR A 17 2.07 -20.16 -21.96
C THR A 17 3.44 -19.49 -22.19
N PRO A 18 3.51 -18.15 -22.24
CA PRO A 18 4.77 -17.46 -22.44
C PRO A 18 5.73 -17.85 -21.32
N GLN A 19 6.92 -18.35 -21.68
CA GLN A 19 7.94 -18.74 -20.72
C GLN A 19 8.48 -17.49 -19.99
N PRO A 20 8.79 -17.61 -18.68
CA PRO A 20 9.25 -16.47 -17.88
C PRO A 20 10.51 -15.76 -18.42
N ALA A 21 11.30 -16.41 -19.25
CA ALA A 21 12.52 -15.84 -19.84
C ALA A 21 12.29 -14.68 -20.83
N GLU A 22 11.20 -14.71 -21.64
CA GLU A 22 10.92 -13.63 -22.61
C GLU A 22 10.45 -12.35 -21.93
N ALA A 23 9.68 -12.48 -20.85
CA ALA A 23 9.24 -11.35 -20.06
C ALA A 23 10.42 -10.62 -19.37
N ASP A 24 11.51 -11.32 -19.09
CA ASP A 24 12.73 -10.77 -18.45
C ASP A 24 13.56 -9.91 -19.39
N ILE A 25 13.62 -10.28 -20.66
CA ILE A 25 14.32 -9.51 -21.71
C ILE A 25 13.58 -8.20 -21.97
N LEU A 26 12.25 -8.22 -22.05
CA LEU A 26 11.42 -7.02 -22.25
C LEU A 26 11.49 -6.04 -21.09
N CYS A 27 11.62 -6.54 -19.86
CA CYS A 27 11.84 -5.70 -18.69
C CYS A 27 13.18 -4.96 -18.77
N LYS A 28 14.27 -5.69 -19.05
CA LYS A 28 15.64 -5.13 -19.08
C LYS A 28 15.86 -4.10 -20.20
N TRP A 29 15.30 -4.35 -21.38
CA TRP A 29 15.59 -3.54 -22.57
C TRP A 29 14.56 -2.45 -22.85
N PHE A 30 13.32 -2.62 -22.40
CA PHE A 30 12.21 -1.73 -22.75
C PHE A 30 11.49 -1.14 -21.54
N GLY A 31 11.96 -1.37 -20.31
CA GLY A 31 11.32 -0.87 -19.09
C GLY A 31 9.88 -1.37 -18.89
N ARG A 32 9.53 -2.52 -19.48
CA ARG A 32 8.16 -3.08 -19.44
C ARG A 32 8.05 -4.18 -18.38
N CYS A 33 8.47 -3.89 -17.16
CA CYS A 33 8.35 -4.82 -16.05
C CYS A 33 6.91 -4.96 -15.58
N LEU A 34 6.50 -6.20 -15.33
CA LEU A 34 5.25 -6.52 -14.67
C LEU A 34 5.55 -6.88 -13.22
N TYR A 35 4.75 -6.36 -12.33
CA TYR A 35 4.86 -6.55 -10.88
C TYR A 35 3.57 -7.10 -10.32
N GLU A 36 3.67 -7.89 -9.27
CA GLU A 36 2.54 -8.47 -8.57
C GLU A 36 2.86 -8.69 -7.09
N SER A 37 1.83 -8.85 -6.26
CA SER A 37 1.96 -9.25 -4.87
C SER A 37 0.95 -10.36 -4.57
N PRO A 38 1.33 -11.40 -3.82
CA PRO A 38 0.43 -12.49 -3.44
C PRO A 38 -0.67 -12.05 -2.47
N GLY A 39 -0.62 -10.82 -2.00
CA GLY A 39 -1.41 -10.35 -0.88
C GLY A 39 -0.82 -10.80 0.45
N PHE A 40 -1.34 -10.27 1.56
CA PHE A 40 -0.90 -10.63 2.90
C PHE A 40 -1.95 -10.28 3.95
N ARG A 41 -1.77 -10.76 5.17
CA ARG A 41 -2.60 -10.43 6.32
C ARG A 41 -1.74 -10.24 7.56
N ILE A 42 -2.17 -9.34 8.42
CA ILE A 42 -1.54 -9.08 9.71
C ILE A 42 -2.61 -8.93 10.78
N ALA A 43 -2.30 -9.30 12.02
CA ALA A 43 -3.16 -9.04 13.17
C ALA A 43 -2.63 -7.85 13.95
N VAL A 44 -3.53 -7.03 14.49
CA VAL A 44 -3.17 -5.88 15.33
C VAL A 44 -3.79 -6.05 16.70
N VAL A 45 -2.99 -5.93 17.74
CA VAL A 45 -3.39 -6.08 19.13
C VAL A 45 -2.93 -4.91 19.97
N ASP A 46 -3.65 -4.64 21.04
CA ASP A 46 -3.24 -3.70 22.07
C ASP A 46 -2.03 -4.26 22.85
N ARG A 47 -0.97 -3.47 22.97
CA ARG A 47 0.27 -3.90 23.61
C ARG A 47 0.11 -4.23 25.09
N GLU A 48 -0.80 -3.53 25.77
CA GLU A 48 -0.96 -3.66 27.22
C GLU A 48 -1.88 -4.82 27.60
N THR A 49 -2.95 -5.00 26.81
CA THR A 49 -3.98 -6.00 27.11
C THR A 49 -3.84 -7.27 26.29
N GLY A 50 -3.10 -7.24 25.19
CA GLY A 50 -3.01 -8.33 24.21
C GLY A 50 -4.31 -8.57 23.44
N GLN A 51 -5.32 -7.71 23.62
CA GLN A 51 -6.62 -7.88 22.94
C GLN A 51 -6.56 -7.39 21.49
N PRO A 52 -7.28 -8.02 20.56
CA PRO A 52 -7.41 -7.56 19.19
C PRO A 52 -7.96 -6.12 19.13
N LEU A 53 -7.44 -5.32 18.22
CA LEU A 53 -7.86 -3.94 18.00
C LEU A 53 -8.73 -3.83 16.74
N ALA A 54 -9.99 -3.49 16.92
CA ALA A 54 -10.88 -3.05 15.84
C ALA A 54 -10.54 -1.62 15.38
N ASP A 55 -11.03 -1.23 14.21
CA ASP A 55 -10.94 0.13 13.65
C ASP A 55 -9.49 0.64 13.53
N VAL A 56 -8.53 -0.24 13.30
CA VAL A 56 -7.17 0.14 12.90
C VAL A 56 -7.18 0.37 11.40
N HIS A 57 -6.90 1.59 10.97
CA HIS A 57 -6.70 1.93 9.58
C HIS A 57 -5.26 1.61 9.16
N ALA A 58 -5.10 0.75 8.20
CA ALA A 58 -3.82 0.43 7.60
C ALA A 58 -3.74 0.92 6.16
N LEU A 59 -2.57 1.44 5.78
CA LEU A 59 -2.27 1.82 4.40
C LEU A 59 -1.00 1.09 3.99
N ALA A 60 -1.07 0.30 2.94
CA ALA A 60 0.06 -0.41 2.36
C ALA A 60 0.42 0.21 1.00
N GLU A 61 1.68 0.60 0.83
CA GLU A 61 2.18 1.28 -0.36
C GLU A 61 3.39 0.55 -0.93
N TRP A 62 3.28 0.08 -2.17
CA TRP A 62 4.41 -0.46 -2.94
C TRP A 62 5.03 0.66 -3.75
N VAL A 63 6.21 1.11 -3.36
CA VAL A 63 6.87 2.28 -3.93
C VAL A 63 7.85 1.89 -5.04
N GLN A 64 7.80 2.59 -6.16
CA GLN A 64 8.76 2.45 -7.25
C GLN A 64 9.97 3.36 -7.05
N TYR A 65 11.13 2.86 -7.47
CA TYR A 65 12.36 3.62 -7.54
C TYR A 65 12.76 3.82 -8.99
N GLY A 66 13.01 5.05 -9.35
CA GLY A 66 13.56 5.44 -10.64
C GLY A 66 14.99 5.93 -10.55
N TYR A 67 15.50 6.44 -11.66
CA TYR A 67 16.86 6.95 -11.77
C TYR A 67 17.13 8.17 -10.85
N HIS A 68 16.09 8.95 -10.57
CA HIS A 68 16.18 10.17 -9.77
C HIS A 68 15.62 10.00 -8.34
N GLY A 69 15.47 8.76 -7.89
CA GLY A 69 14.90 8.44 -6.58
C GLY A 69 13.56 7.71 -6.69
N THR A 70 12.62 8.08 -5.84
CA THR A 70 11.30 7.44 -5.83
C THR A 70 10.35 8.06 -6.85
N ASP A 71 9.71 7.20 -7.65
CA ASP A 71 8.70 7.59 -8.65
C ASP A 71 7.27 7.58 -8.04
N GLY A 72 7.16 7.36 -6.72
CA GLY A 72 5.88 7.25 -6.01
C GLY A 72 5.31 5.82 -5.98
N PRO A 73 4.06 5.67 -5.52
CA PRO A 73 3.46 4.35 -5.37
C PRO A 73 3.06 3.75 -6.72
N LEU A 74 3.39 2.47 -6.89
CA LEU A 74 2.87 1.61 -7.95
C LEU A 74 1.48 1.08 -7.60
N MET A 75 1.30 0.74 -6.32
CA MET A 75 0.05 0.24 -5.77
C MET A 75 -0.13 0.79 -4.35
N VAL A 76 -1.36 1.14 -4.02
CA VAL A 76 -1.79 1.50 -2.67
C VAL A 76 -3.02 0.68 -2.34
N GLN A 77 -3.02 0.06 -1.17
CA GLN A 77 -4.19 -0.61 -0.61
C GLN A 77 -4.44 -0.10 0.79
N ASP A 78 -5.70 -0.01 1.17
CA ASP A 78 -6.11 0.28 2.53
C ASP A 78 -6.92 -0.89 3.11
N ALA A 79 -6.89 -1.01 4.42
CA ALA A 79 -7.67 -1.97 5.17
C ALA A 79 -8.06 -1.38 6.53
N VAL A 80 -9.19 -1.81 7.05
CA VAL A 80 -9.64 -1.48 8.39
C VAL A 80 -9.91 -2.77 9.15
N SER A 81 -9.31 -2.90 10.34
CA SER A 81 -9.48 -4.12 11.13
C SER A 81 -10.87 -4.26 11.71
N GLY A 82 -11.40 -5.49 11.68
CA GLY A 82 -12.60 -5.89 12.40
C GLY A 82 -12.35 -6.11 13.89
N ARG A 83 -13.36 -6.67 14.59
CA ARG A 83 -13.24 -7.00 16.03
C ARG A 83 -12.17 -8.03 16.36
N ASP A 84 -11.75 -8.79 15.37
CA ASP A 84 -10.67 -9.78 15.45
C ASP A 84 -9.28 -9.18 15.31
N GLY A 85 -9.18 -7.87 15.04
CA GLY A 85 -7.92 -7.16 14.80
C GLY A 85 -7.25 -7.52 13.48
N LEU A 86 -7.91 -8.25 12.58
CA LEU A 86 -7.30 -8.71 11.33
C LEU A 86 -7.37 -7.64 10.24
N LEU A 87 -6.23 -7.40 9.60
CA LEU A 87 -6.07 -6.58 8.41
C LEU A 87 -5.71 -7.50 7.24
N VAL A 88 -6.46 -7.42 6.14
CA VAL A 88 -6.28 -8.25 4.96
C VAL A 88 -6.04 -7.38 3.75
N PHE A 89 -4.93 -7.62 3.05
CA PHE A 89 -4.55 -6.97 1.82
C PHE A 89 -4.63 -7.99 0.68
N PRO A 90 -5.53 -7.82 -0.29
CA PRO A 90 -5.72 -8.78 -1.36
C PRO A 90 -4.50 -8.83 -2.30
N PRO A 91 -4.31 -9.95 -3.02
CA PRO A 91 -3.29 -10.02 -4.07
C PRO A 91 -3.59 -9.01 -5.17
N TRP A 92 -2.54 -8.54 -5.83
CA TRP A 92 -2.67 -7.65 -6.97
C TRP A 92 -1.63 -7.98 -8.06
N GLY A 93 -1.90 -7.57 -9.27
CA GLY A 93 -1.05 -7.77 -10.43
C GLY A 93 -1.51 -8.92 -11.34
N PRO A 94 -0.74 -9.18 -12.41
CA PRO A 94 0.42 -8.42 -12.83
C PRO A 94 0.06 -7.04 -13.40
N ILE A 95 0.74 -5.99 -12.95
CA ILE A 95 0.61 -4.63 -13.47
C ILE A 95 1.94 -4.09 -13.96
N ARG A 96 1.87 -3.16 -14.92
CA ARG A 96 3.08 -2.55 -15.46
C ARG A 96 3.58 -1.44 -14.57
N GLY A 97 4.88 -1.49 -14.21
CA GLY A 97 5.55 -0.37 -13.60
C GLY A 97 5.76 0.81 -14.56
N SER A 98 6.18 1.95 -14.02
CA SER A 98 6.59 3.10 -14.80
C SER A 98 7.78 2.74 -15.70
N THR A 99 7.82 3.32 -16.89
CA THR A 99 8.91 3.09 -17.86
C THR A 99 10.25 3.66 -17.38
N ALA A 100 10.22 4.63 -16.46
CA ALA A 100 11.39 5.19 -15.81
C ALA A 100 11.78 4.44 -14.53
N GLY A 101 10.88 3.60 -14.00
CA GLY A 101 11.10 2.82 -12.80
C GLY A 101 12.02 1.64 -13.07
N LEU A 102 13.10 1.55 -12.31
CA LEU A 102 14.08 0.48 -12.42
C LEU A 102 13.72 -0.72 -11.55
N ALA A 103 12.94 -0.51 -10.52
CA ALA A 103 12.50 -1.55 -9.60
C ALA A 103 11.31 -1.09 -8.76
N VAL A 104 10.44 -2.00 -8.36
CA VAL A 104 9.66 -1.84 -7.13
C VAL A 104 10.64 -2.07 -5.99
N GLY A 105 10.77 -1.07 -5.12
CA GLY A 105 11.92 -1.02 -4.23
C GLY A 105 11.60 -1.72 -2.98
N TYR A 106 11.27 -2.52 -2.42
CA TYR A 106 11.01 -3.16 -1.12
C TYR A 106 9.58 -3.71 -1.01
N ASP A 107 9.40 -4.57 -0.06
CA ASP A 107 8.10 -4.95 0.48
C ASP A 107 7.27 -3.70 0.79
N PRO A 108 5.94 -3.79 0.77
CA PRO A 108 5.11 -2.62 0.98
C PRO A 108 5.45 -1.92 2.30
N PHE A 109 5.49 -0.60 2.23
CA PHE A 109 5.47 0.20 3.45
C PHE A 109 4.06 0.16 4.02
N VAL A 110 3.91 -0.31 5.26
CA VAL A 110 2.60 -0.40 5.93
C VAL A 110 2.56 0.58 7.10
N SER A 111 1.62 1.52 7.04
CA SER A 111 1.36 2.49 8.11
C SER A 111 0.05 2.15 8.81
N LEU A 112 0.10 2.00 10.14
CA LEU A 112 -1.02 1.67 11.00
C LEU A 112 -1.44 2.89 11.82
N PHE A 113 -2.72 3.23 11.76
CA PHE A 113 -3.32 4.32 12.53
C PHE A 113 -4.59 3.87 13.24
N LYS A 114 -4.67 4.16 14.52
CA LYS A 114 -5.90 4.06 15.31
C LYS A 114 -5.98 5.25 16.26
N ALA A 115 -7.14 5.86 16.35
CA ALA A 115 -7.40 6.94 17.31
C ALA A 115 -7.03 6.54 18.74
N GLY A 116 -6.24 7.37 19.43
CA GLY A 116 -5.75 7.11 20.79
C GLY A 116 -4.53 6.19 20.90
N TYR A 117 -3.94 5.76 19.77
CA TYR A 117 -2.72 4.93 19.72
C TYR A 117 -1.59 5.63 19.00
N LYS A 118 -0.36 5.31 19.34
CA LYS A 118 0.82 5.76 18.59
C LYS A 118 0.77 5.19 17.17
N VAL A 119 1.07 6.03 16.19
CA VAL A 119 1.21 5.58 14.80
C VAL A 119 2.37 4.62 14.68
N SER A 120 2.15 3.49 14.04
CA SER A 120 3.17 2.48 13.81
C SER A 120 3.40 2.32 12.31
N ASP A 121 4.65 2.45 11.90
CA ASP A 121 5.09 2.24 10.53
C ASP A 121 5.93 0.96 10.49
N THR A 122 5.59 0.06 9.58
CA THR A 122 6.37 -1.15 9.37
C THR A 122 7.21 -0.96 8.12
N ASN A 123 8.48 -0.70 8.31
CA ASN A 123 9.45 -0.76 7.23
C ASN A 123 10.08 -2.15 7.22
N ASN A 124 9.68 -2.97 6.30
CA ASN A 124 10.37 -4.22 6.09
C ASN A 124 11.65 -3.97 5.28
N ARG A 125 12.68 -3.46 5.96
CA ARG A 125 14.01 -3.20 5.36
C ARG A 125 14.80 -4.49 5.08
N GLY A 126 14.22 -5.64 5.36
CA GLY A 126 14.86 -6.94 5.20
C GLY A 126 14.56 -7.66 3.88
N GLY A 127 13.72 -7.11 3.04
CA GLY A 127 13.46 -7.64 1.71
C GLY A 127 14.74 -7.57 0.86
N SER A 128 15.12 -8.68 0.26
CA SER A 128 16.20 -8.72 -0.72
C SER A 128 15.94 -7.68 -1.80
N LEU A 129 16.89 -6.80 -2.06
CA LEU A 129 16.93 -5.95 -3.26
C LEU A 129 17.15 -6.81 -4.51
N ASP A 130 16.46 -7.91 -4.64
CA ASP A 130 16.44 -8.61 -5.91
C ASP A 130 15.59 -7.78 -6.88
N GLN A 131 16.26 -6.87 -7.57
CA GLN A 131 15.66 -6.07 -8.66
C GLN A 131 15.04 -6.94 -9.76
N ARG A 132 15.24 -8.25 -9.70
CA ARG A 132 14.63 -9.23 -10.59
C ARG A 132 13.34 -9.80 -10.02
N ALA A 133 13.09 -9.64 -8.73
CA ALA A 133 11.84 -10.09 -8.12
C ALA A 133 10.68 -9.29 -8.71
N ARG A 134 9.75 -9.98 -9.33
CA ARG A 134 8.51 -9.41 -9.86
C ARG A 134 7.36 -9.60 -8.90
N VAL A 135 7.54 -10.51 -7.96
CA VAL A 135 6.59 -10.83 -6.89
C VAL A 135 7.08 -10.17 -5.62
N HIS A 136 6.31 -9.22 -5.12
CA HIS A 136 6.62 -8.42 -3.94
C HIS A 136 5.70 -8.83 -2.79
N GLY A 137 6.10 -9.83 -2.05
CA GLY A 137 5.45 -10.25 -0.82
C GLY A 137 5.78 -9.30 0.33
N PHE A 138 4.99 -9.36 1.39
CA PHE A 138 5.25 -8.67 2.64
C PHE A 138 5.89 -9.65 3.64
N GLY A 139 7.12 -9.38 4.06
CA GLY A 139 7.84 -10.26 5.00
C GLY A 139 7.21 -10.31 6.40
N GLY A 140 6.27 -9.42 6.70
CA GLY A 140 5.45 -9.45 7.90
C GLY A 140 4.12 -10.21 7.76
N ASP A 141 3.91 -10.95 6.67
CA ASP A 141 2.68 -11.74 6.49
C ASP A 141 2.48 -12.73 7.64
N GLY A 142 1.25 -12.79 8.16
CA GLY A 142 0.89 -13.61 9.30
C GLY A 142 1.38 -13.12 10.66
N GLN A 143 2.10 -12.00 10.74
CA GLN A 143 2.63 -11.47 12.01
C GLN A 143 1.58 -10.70 12.80
N ILE A 144 1.85 -10.57 14.11
CA ILE A 144 1.08 -9.77 15.05
C ILE A 144 1.83 -8.47 15.32
N TYR A 145 1.14 -7.35 15.12
CA TYR A 145 1.64 -6.01 15.41
C TYR A 145 1.00 -5.46 16.69
N PHE A 146 1.82 -4.95 17.60
CA PHE A 146 1.40 -4.41 18.88
C PHE A 146 1.32 -2.89 18.79
N LEU A 147 0.12 -2.31 18.91
CA LEU A 147 -0.04 -0.87 19.04
C LEU A 147 -0.01 -0.46 20.51
N GLU A 148 0.67 0.64 20.78
CA GLU A 148 0.80 1.23 22.10
C GLU A 148 -0.18 2.39 22.26
N SER A 149 -0.94 2.42 23.37
CA SER A 149 -1.82 3.53 23.69
C SER A 149 -1.03 4.83 23.77
N PHE A 150 -1.56 5.89 23.15
CA PHE A 150 -0.95 7.21 23.22
C PHE A 150 -1.22 7.84 24.59
N ARG A 151 -0.15 8.31 25.27
CA ARG A 151 -0.21 8.94 26.60
C ARG A 151 0.54 10.29 26.65
N GLY A 152 0.69 10.94 25.49
CA GLY A 152 1.40 12.21 25.38
C GLY A 152 0.48 13.42 25.52
N THR A 153 1.06 14.59 25.29
CA THR A 153 0.35 15.88 25.28
C THR A 153 -0.50 16.04 24.00
N PRO A 154 -1.45 16.97 23.97
CA PRO A 154 -2.19 17.28 22.74
C PRO A 154 -1.29 17.69 21.57
N GLU A 155 -0.19 18.38 21.83
CA GLU A 155 0.80 18.78 20.83
C GLU A 155 1.52 17.56 20.23
N GLU A 156 1.92 16.62 21.07
CA GLU A 156 2.52 15.35 20.62
C GLU A 156 1.49 14.50 19.85
N TRP A 157 0.20 14.60 20.22
CA TRP A 157 -0.87 13.94 19.45
C TRP A 157 -0.97 14.51 18.04
N VAL A 158 -0.84 15.82 17.87
CA VAL A 158 -0.80 16.45 16.54
C VAL A 158 0.32 15.85 15.67
N GLU A 159 1.47 15.56 16.24
CA GLU A 159 2.56 14.92 15.50
C GLU A 159 2.23 13.48 15.10
N GLN A 160 1.54 12.71 15.96
CA GLN A 160 1.02 11.40 15.58
C GLN A 160 0.02 11.50 14.43
N LEU A 161 -0.89 12.47 14.48
CA LEU A 161 -1.86 12.73 13.43
C LEU A 161 -1.21 13.17 12.11
N ARG A 162 -0.14 13.98 12.19
CA ARG A 162 0.66 14.35 11.02
C ARG A 162 1.29 13.12 10.36
N ARG A 163 1.90 12.24 11.15
CA ARG A 163 2.46 10.97 10.67
C ARG A 163 1.38 10.05 10.09
N ALA A 164 0.20 10.03 10.69
CA ALA A 164 -0.93 9.24 10.18
C ALA A 164 -1.41 9.75 8.81
N ALA A 165 -1.58 11.08 8.68
CA ALA A 165 -2.03 11.71 7.44
C ALA A 165 -0.98 11.62 6.32
N TYR A 166 0.28 11.84 6.70
CA TYR A 166 1.43 11.92 5.79
C TYR A 166 2.53 10.96 6.27
N PRO A 167 2.36 9.64 6.03
CA PRO A 167 3.36 8.67 6.43
C PRO A 167 4.73 9.02 5.88
N ASN A 168 5.77 8.84 6.70
CA ASN A 168 7.16 9.15 6.30
C ASN A 168 7.69 8.08 5.34
N ARG A 169 7.16 8.08 4.13
CA ARG A 169 7.58 7.20 3.05
C ARG A 169 8.67 7.84 2.20
N PRO A 170 9.53 7.06 1.59
CA PRO A 170 10.45 7.56 0.58
C PRO A 170 9.69 8.11 -0.64
N GLY A 171 10.00 9.34 -1.02
CA GLY A 171 9.44 9.98 -2.21
C GLY A 171 8.06 10.59 -2.04
N GLY A 172 7.71 11.40 -3.03
CA GLY A 172 6.41 12.04 -3.13
C GLY A 172 5.39 11.21 -3.90
N THR A 173 4.16 11.69 -3.94
CA THR A 173 3.11 11.18 -4.81
C THR A 173 2.80 12.26 -5.82
N SER A 174 2.86 11.94 -7.12
CA SER A 174 2.40 12.87 -8.16
C SER A 174 0.89 13.07 -8.06
N GLU A 175 0.38 14.18 -8.61
CA GLU A 175 -1.05 14.43 -8.63
C GLU A 175 -1.82 13.30 -9.34
N GLN A 176 -1.26 12.75 -10.42
CA GLN A 176 -1.86 11.63 -11.14
C GLN A 176 -1.97 10.38 -10.25
N GLN A 177 -0.92 10.03 -9.51
CA GLN A 177 -0.92 8.91 -8.57
C GLN A 177 -1.86 9.16 -7.39
N ALA A 178 -1.91 10.40 -6.88
CA ALA A 178 -2.84 10.79 -5.83
C ALA A 178 -4.30 10.59 -6.27
N ARG A 179 -4.64 10.95 -7.52
CA ARG A 179 -5.97 10.70 -8.08
C ARG A 179 -6.24 9.22 -8.33
N GLN A 180 -5.23 8.45 -8.75
CA GLN A 180 -5.35 7.00 -8.98
C GLN A 180 -5.71 6.24 -7.70
N PHE A 181 -5.13 6.62 -6.57
CA PHE A 181 -5.33 5.97 -5.27
C PHE A 181 -6.13 6.83 -4.29
N ARG A 182 -7.00 7.71 -4.83
CA ARG A 182 -7.74 8.69 -4.05
C ARG A 182 -8.57 8.09 -2.92
N ASP A 183 -9.23 6.97 -3.15
CA ASP A 183 -10.14 6.38 -2.19
C ASP A 183 -9.40 5.85 -0.96
N GLN A 184 -8.21 5.26 -1.15
CA GLN A 184 -7.33 4.80 -0.09
C GLN A 184 -6.81 5.96 0.76
N TYR A 185 -6.34 7.03 0.10
CA TYR A 185 -5.87 8.24 0.81
C TYR A 185 -7.02 8.98 1.50
N LEU A 186 -8.18 9.10 0.84
CA LEU A 186 -9.35 9.74 1.42
C LEU A 186 -9.85 9.01 2.66
N SER A 187 -9.90 7.68 2.64
CA SER A 187 -10.24 6.85 3.80
C SER A 187 -9.34 7.19 4.99
N ARG A 188 -8.03 7.22 4.79
CA ARG A 188 -7.04 7.60 5.81
C ARG A 188 -7.23 9.03 6.31
N MET A 189 -7.37 10.00 5.40
CA MET A 189 -7.52 11.40 5.74
C MET A 189 -8.78 11.67 6.56
N ARG A 190 -9.90 11.01 6.25
CA ARG A 190 -11.15 11.09 7.02
C ARG A 190 -10.97 10.53 8.44
N GLY A 191 -10.25 9.43 8.59
CA GLY A 191 -9.91 8.86 9.89
C GLY A 191 -9.12 9.84 10.76
N VAL A 192 -8.13 10.52 10.19
CA VAL A 192 -7.35 11.55 10.90
C VAL A 192 -8.18 12.80 11.15
N TRP A 193 -9.02 13.23 10.20
CA TRP A 193 -9.91 14.37 10.35
C TRP A 193 -10.88 14.23 11.52
N ALA A 194 -11.35 13.02 11.81
CA ALA A 194 -12.23 12.75 12.94
C ALA A 194 -11.60 13.11 14.31
N GLU A 195 -10.28 13.18 14.38
CA GLU A 195 -9.53 13.57 15.59
C GLU A 195 -9.42 15.08 15.80
N ARG A 196 -9.91 15.90 14.84
CA ARG A 196 -9.76 17.37 14.85
C ARG A 196 -10.25 18.01 16.15
N GLY A 197 -11.37 17.55 16.71
CA GLY A 197 -11.93 18.09 17.94
C GLY A 197 -11.10 17.84 19.21
N LYS A 198 -10.12 16.95 19.14
CA LYS A 198 -9.26 16.56 20.26
C LYS A 198 -7.94 17.33 20.32
N VAL A 199 -7.69 18.22 19.35
CA VAL A 199 -6.44 18.97 19.27
C VAL A 199 -6.65 20.47 19.50
N PRO A 200 -5.62 21.21 19.97
CA PRO A 200 -5.71 22.65 20.18
C PRO A 200 -6.10 23.41 18.91
N GLN A 201 -6.90 24.45 19.07
CA GLN A 201 -7.44 25.26 17.94
C GLN A 201 -6.35 25.84 17.03
N GLN A 202 -5.16 26.14 17.57
CA GLN A 202 -4.05 26.66 16.77
C GLN A 202 -3.68 25.76 15.58
N TYR A 203 -3.83 24.45 15.72
CA TYR A 203 -3.52 23.48 14.64
C TYR A 203 -4.65 23.31 13.60
N GLN A 204 -5.76 24.06 13.79
CA GLN A 204 -6.89 24.09 12.86
C GLN A 204 -6.88 25.35 11.96
N LYS A 205 -5.96 26.29 12.22
CA LYS A 205 -5.82 27.53 11.46
C LYS A 205 -5.18 27.29 10.10
N GLU A 206 -5.30 28.27 9.22
CA GLU A 206 -4.66 28.29 7.90
C GLU A 206 -3.16 27.98 8.00
N GLY A 207 -2.67 27.13 7.09
CA GLY A 207 -1.28 26.68 7.05
C GLY A 207 -0.92 25.61 8.09
N GLN A 208 -1.85 25.20 8.95
CA GLN A 208 -1.63 24.16 9.96
C GLN A 208 -2.15 22.80 9.50
N LEU A 209 -1.93 21.76 10.30
CA LEU A 209 -2.22 20.36 9.95
C LEU A 209 -3.63 20.18 9.37
N PHE A 210 -4.65 20.60 10.09
CA PHE A 210 -6.03 20.34 9.69
C PHE A 210 -6.51 21.17 8.50
N TRP A 211 -5.91 22.34 8.26
CA TRP A 211 -6.14 23.09 7.04
C TRP A 211 -5.59 22.31 5.81
N HIS A 212 -4.41 21.71 5.93
CA HIS A 212 -3.87 20.88 4.86
C HIS A 212 -4.71 19.62 4.63
N ILE A 213 -5.12 18.94 5.70
CA ILE A 213 -5.97 17.74 5.60
C ILE A 213 -7.32 18.08 4.95
N GLU A 214 -7.95 19.21 5.30
CA GLU A 214 -9.20 19.63 4.69
C GLU A 214 -9.05 19.89 3.19
N ARG A 215 -8.00 20.57 2.80
CA ARG A 215 -7.67 20.81 1.39
C ARG A 215 -7.46 19.51 0.64
N ASP A 216 -6.72 18.58 1.23
CA ASP A 216 -6.42 17.30 0.59
C ASP A 216 -7.68 16.42 0.51
N ILE A 217 -8.56 16.43 1.51
CA ILE A 217 -9.88 15.78 1.44
C ILE A 217 -10.67 16.36 0.25
N LYS A 218 -10.79 17.69 0.13
CA LYS A 218 -11.49 18.34 -0.99
C LYS A 218 -10.89 17.95 -2.34
N PHE A 219 -9.56 17.90 -2.42
CA PHE A 219 -8.86 17.44 -3.62
C PHE A 219 -9.23 15.98 -4.00
N TYR A 220 -9.23 15.08 -3.04
CA TYR A 220 -9.59 13.68 -3.27
C TYR A 220 -11.09 13.50 -3.54
N GLU A 221 -11.97 14.32 -2.99
CA GLU A 221 -13.41 14.31 -3.28
C GLU A 221 -13.75 14.88 -4.68
N GLY A 222 -12.80 15.52 -5.33
CA GLY A 222 -12.97 16.11 -6.64
C GLY A 222 -13.49 17.55 -6.62
N ASP A 223 -13.62 18.18 -5.43
CA ASP A 223 -14.07 19.57 -5.26
C ASP A 223 -12.93 20.58 -5.39
N GLY A 224 -11.69 20.13 -5.51
CA GLY A 224 -10.51 20.95 -5.69
C GLY A 224 -10.33 21.33 -7.17
N ARG A 225 -10.90 22.45 -7.60
CA ARG A 225 -10.51 23.15 -8.84
C ARG A 225 -9.35 24.06 -8.57
#